data_243fd42eab05cd0f247463dee3d468cd
#
_entry.id   243fd42eab05cd0f247463dee3d468cd
#
_cell.length_a   1.000
_cell.length_b   1.000
_cell.length_c   1.000
_cell.angle_alpha   90.00
_cell.angle_beta   90.00
_cell.angle_gamma   90.00
#
_symmetry.space_group_name_H-M   'P 1'
#
loop_
_entity.id
_entity.type
_entity.pdbx_description
1 polymer ?
#
loop_
_entity_poly.entity_id
_entity_poly.type
_entity_poly.pdbx_seq_one_letter_code
_entity_poly.pdbx_strand_id
1 'polypeptide(L)'
;RALGLDEVWWLVSPGNPLKPDAGMAPYSARLASARRMARHVPIRVSDVEARLRTRFTADTLAKLPRLYPRNRFIWLMGADNLAQFHHWRDWRNIARQVPIAVIARPGYDAGAHASPAMSWLRRAVRPAGQAKKWTCWRLPALVLLRFRPDPTSATRIRAADPAWHRHFPDARAIPISTPSVPSPPPRTDLLQS
;
A
#
# COMPACT_ATOMS: atom_id res chain seq x y z
N ARG A 1 2.06 -0.21 -14.44
CA ARG A 1 1.51 0.04 -15.80
C ARG A 1 -0.02 -0.15 -15.85
N ALA A 2 -0.58 -1.18 -15.18
CA ALA A 2 -2.02 -1.46 -15.25
C ALA A 2 -2.92 -0.33 -14.73
N LEU A 3 -2.49 0.39 -13.71
CA LEU A 3 -3.21 1.50 -13.08
C LEU A 3 -2.77 2.89 -13.56
N GLY A 4 -1.70 2.99 -14.35
CA GLY A 4 -1.15 4.29 -14.77
C GLY A 4 -0.66 5.13 -13.60
N LEU A 5 -0.07 4.51 -12.58
CA LEU A 5 0.46 5.22 -11.41
C LEU A 5 1.78 5.91 -11.77
N ASP A 6 1.96 7.12 -11.26
CA ASP A 6 3.21 7.85 -11.32
C ASP A 6 4.22 7.25 -10.32
N GLU A 7 3.73 6.80 -9.15
CA GLU A 7 4.56 6.26 -8.10
C GLU A 7 3.81 5.22 -7.27
N VAL A 8 4.55 4.24 -6.75
CA VAL A 8 4.05 3.27 -5.76
C VAL A 8 4.74 3.51 -4.43
N TRP A 9 3.96 3.71 -3.38
CA TRP A 9 4.49 3.84 -2.03
C TRP A 9 4.36 2.53 -1.28
N TRP A 10 5.47 2.00 -0.83
CA TRP A 10 5.50 0.85 0.06
C TRP A 10 5.55 1.34 1.50
N LEU A 11 4.40 1.34 2.16
CA LEU A 11 4.30 1.73 3.56
C LEU A 11 4.84 0.58 4.44
N VAL A 12 5.91 0.86 5.17
CA VAL A 12 6.44 -0.08 6.16
C VAL A 12 5.75 0.21 7.49
N SER A 13 4.77 -0.64 7.85
CA SER A 13 4.00 -0.44 9.07
C SER A 13 4.86 -0.66 10.33
N PRO A 14 4.75 0.22 11.35
CA PRO A 14 5.41 0.00 12.65
C PRO A 14 4.98 -1.29 13.33
N GLY A 15 3.71 -1.68 13.20
CA GLY A 15 3.14 -2.92 13.71
C GLY A 15 1.88 -3.33 12.96
N ASN A 16 1.45 -4.59 13.08
CA ASN A 16 0.17 -5.03 12.56
C ASN A 16 -0.81 -5.26 13.72
N PRO A 17 -1.87 -4.43 13.86
CA PRO A 17 -2.81 -4.55 14.96
C PRO A 17 -3.52 -5.91 15.08
N LEU A 18 -3.55 -6.67 13.97
CA LEU A 18 -4.19 -7.99 13.90
C LEU A 18 -3.22 -9.15 14.21
N LYS A 19 -1.95 -8.85 14.49
CA LYS A 19 -0.94 -9.88 14.80
C LYS A 19 -0.21 -9.52 16.08
N PRO A 20 0.15 -10.51 16.92
CA PRO A 20 1.03 -10.28 18.06
C PRO A 20 2.38 -9.72 17.57
N ASP A 21 2.95 -8.80 18.33
CA ASP A 21 4.28 -8.24 18.06
C ASP A 21 5.40 -9.27 18.33
N ALA A 22 5.08 -10.36 19.05
CA ALA A 22 6.01 -11.46 19.33
C ALA A 22 6.53 -12.09 18.03
N GLY A 23 7.84 -12.13 17.87
CA GLY A 23 8.51 -12.67 16.67
C GLY A 23 8.57 -11.72 15.48
N MET A 24 8.10 -10.48 15.62
CA MET A 24 8.26 -9.46 14.58
C MET A 24 9.69 -8.89 14.63
N ALA A 25 10.36 -8.89 13.48
CA ALA A 25 11.68 -8.26 13.37
C ALA A 25 11.59 -6.76 13.69
N PRO A 26 12.66 -6.15 14.22
CA PRO A 26 12.71 -4.72 14.53
C PRO A 26 12.27 -3.84 13.35
N TYR A 27 11.56 -2.75 13.63
CA TYR A 27 11.05 -1.84 12.59
C TYR A 27 12.16 -1.32 11.69
N SER A 28 13.31 -0.95 12.27
CA SER A 28 14.49 -0.48 11.54
C SER A 28 15.00 -1.50 10.52
N ALA A 29 15.09 -2.78 10.92
CA ALA A 29 15.52 -3.85 10.03
C ALA A 29 14.51 -4.08 8.89
N ARG A 30 13.20 -4.01 9.18
CA ARG A 30 12.15 -4.14 8.16
C ARG A 30 12.19 -2.99 7.16
N LEU A 31 12.40 -1.76 7.63
CA LEU A 31 12.54 -0.58 6.79
C LEU A 31 13.78 -0.66 5.91
N ALA A 32 14.92 -1.05 6.46
CA ALA A 32 16.18 -1.21 5.72
C ALA A 32 16.07 -2.31 4.65
N SER A 33 15.46 -3.45 5.00
CA SER A 33 15.19 -4.53 4.05
C SER A 33 14.30 -4.07 2.90
N ALA A 34 13.20 -3.37 3.20
CA ALA A 34 12.31 -2.82 2.17
C ALA A 34 13.06 -1.86 1.23
N ARG A 35 13.87 -0.95 1.78
CA ARG A 35 14.70 -0.01 1.00
C ARG A 35 15.70 -0.74 0.11
N ARG A 36 16.35 -1.79 0.62
CA ARG A 36 17.26 -2.61 -0.19
C ARG A 36 16.54 -3.28 -1.35
N MET A 37 15.36 -3.85 -1.12
CA MET A 37 14.57 -4.50 -2.17
C MET A 37 14.04 -3.51 -3.21
N ALA A 38 13.74 -2.29 -2.79
CA ALA A 38 13.19 -1.26 -3.68
C ALA A 38 14.26 -0.52 -4.52
N ARG A 39 15.56 -0.80 -4.35
CA ARG A 39 16.65 -0.03 -4.99
C ARG A 39 16.58 0.04 -6.51
N HIS A 40 16.05 -0.99 -7.16
CA HIS A 40 16.05 -1.13 -8.62
C HIS A 40 14.64 -1.16 -9.23
N VAL A 41 13.64 -0.75 -8.46
CA VAL A 41 12.24 -0.72 -8.90
C VAL A 41 11.62 0.65 -8.57
N PRO A 42 10.66 1.13 -9.35
CA PRO A 42 10.03 2.44 -9.14
C PRO A 42 9.03 2.37 -7.96
N ILE A 43 9.55 2.02 -6.78
CA ILE A 43 8.78 1.94 -5.53
C ILE A 43 9.46 2.81 -4.48
N ARG A 44 8.73 3.74 -3.91
CA ARG A 44 9.17 4.55 -2.77
C ARG A 44 8.82 3.85 -1.48
N VAL A 45 9.83 3.46 -0.72
CA VAL A 45 9.64 2.95 0.64
C VAL A 45 9.38 4.13 1.57
N SER A 46 8.26 4.07 2.28
CA SER A 46 7.77 5.17 3.12
C SER A 46 7.60 4.71 4.57
N ASP A 47 8.05 5.56 5.48
CA ASP A 47 7.88 5.47 6.92
C ASP A 47 6.74 6.38 7.43
N VAL A 48 5.85 6.81 6.54
CA VAL A 48 4.81 7.80 6.82
C VAL A 48 3.93 7.42 8.00
N GLU A 49 3.62 6.15 8.20
CA GLU A 49 2.83 5.68 9.35
C GLU A 49 3.56 5.94 10.67
N ALA A 50 4.87 5.70 10.73
CA ALA A 50 5.68 5.98 11.91
C ALA A 50 5.74 7.49 12.19
N ARG A 51 5.96 8.32 11.17
CA ARG A 51 5.99 9.79 11.30
C ARG A 51 4.66 10.38 11.72
N LEU A 52 3.55 9.85 11.20
CA LEU A 52 2.20 10.27 11.54
C LEU A 52 1.72 9.70 12.87
N ARG A 53 2.49 8.80 13.47
CA ARG A 53 2.10 8.03 14.66
C ARG A 53 0.73 7.37 14.46
N THR A 54 0.50 6.82 13.27
CA THR A 54 -0.72 6.07 12.96
C THR A 54 -0.44 4.58 13.06
N ARG A 55 -1.39 3.85 13.62
CA ARG A 55 -1.33 2.40 13.77
C ARG A 55 -2.31 1.69 12.81
N PHE A 56 -3.34 2.39 12.39
CA PHE A 56 -4.40 1.85 11.56
C PHE A 56 -4.42 2.53 10.19
N THR A 57 -4.65 1.74 9.15
CA THR A 57 -4.73 2.23 7.76
C THR A 57 -5.76 3.35 7.59
N ALA A 58 -6.90 3.26 8.27
CA ALA A 58 -7.93 4.28 8.21
C ALA A 58 -7.40 5.66 8.65
N ASP A 59 -6.63 5.70 9.74
CA ASP A 59 -6.06 6.94 10.29
C ASP A 59 -4.96 7.49 9.36
N THR A 60 -4.16 6.60 8.76
CA THR A 60 -3.13 6.99 7.78
C THR A 60 -3.76 7.61 6.56
N LEU A 61 -4.76 6.95 5.97
CA LEU A 61 -5.44 7.43 4.77
C LEU A 61 -6.21 8.74 5.00
N ALA A 62 -6.75 8.97 6.20
CA ALA A 62 -7.39 10.24 6.54
C ALA A 62 -6.41 11.42 6.59
N LYS A 63 -5.13 11.17 6.90
CA LYS A 63 -4.09 12.21 7.00
C LYS A 63 -3.37 12.45 5.68
N LEU A 64 -3.21 11.43 4.83
CA LEU A 64 -2.44 11.54 3.58
C LEU A 64 -2.90 12.66 2.65
N PRO A 65 -4.21 12.85 2.34
CA PRO A 65 -4.64 13.93 1.45
C PRO A 65 -4.34 15.34 1.98
N ARG A 66 -4.29 15.49 3.30
CA ARG A 66 -3.93 16.77 3.94
C ARG A 66 -2.44 17.10 3.81
N LEU A 67 -1.60 16.06 3.85
CA LEU A 67 -0.14 16.20 3.70
C LEU A 67 0.28 16.31 2.25
N TYR A 68 -0.46 15.68 1.36
CA TYR A 68 -0.17 15.61 -0.06
C TYR A 68 -1.42 16.00 -0.88
N PRO A 69 -1.86 17.26 -0.81
CA PRO A 69 -3.15 17.69 -1.41
C PRO A 69 -3.16 17.62 -2.94
N ARG A 70 -1.99 17.54 -3.58
CA ARG A 70 -1.88 17.39 -5.03
C ARG A 70 -1.86 15.94 -5.49
N ASN A 71 -1.79 14.97 -4.56
CA ASN A 71 -1.72 13.55 -4.88
C ASN A 71 -3.11 12.91 -4.81
N ARG A 72 -3.37 12.00 -5.73
CA ARG A 72 -4.51 11.08 -5.66
C ARG A 72 -3.99 9.72 -5.25
N PHE A 73 -4.69 9.08 -4.33
CA PHE A 73 -4.28 7.80 -3.77
C PHE A 73 -5.22 6.68 -4.18
N ILE A 74 -4.66 5.51 -4.47
CA ILE A 74 -5.37 4.24 -4.58
C ILE A 74 -4.71 3.24 -3.65
N TRP A 75 -5.51 2.52 -2.88
CA TRP A 75 -4.99 1.54 -1.93
C TRP A 75 -4.74 0.21 -2.64
N LEU A 76 -3.50 -0.28 -2.57
CA LEU A 76 -3.11 -1.58 -3.13
C LEU A 76 -3.09 -2.62 -2.03
N MET A 77 -3.76 -3.77 -2.24
CA MET A 77 -3.71 -4.90 -1.32
C MET A 77 -3.72 -6.23 -2.07
N GLY A 78 -3.22 -7.29 -1.42
CA GLY A 78 -3.37 -8.65 -1.94
C GLY A 78 -4.76 -9.24 -1.68
N ALA A 79 -5.12 -10.30 -2.38
CA ALA A 79 -6.38 -11.03 -2.18
C ALA A 79 -6.49 -11.61 -0.75
N ASP A 80 -5.36 -11.99 -0.14
CA ASP A 80 -5.29 -12.41 1.26
C ASP A 80 -5.74 -11.31 2.24
N ASN A 81 -5.42 -10.06 1.95
CA ASN A 81 -5.88 -8.91 2.73
C ASN A 81 -7.36 -8.62 2.50
N LEU A 82 -7.86 -8.74 1.27
CA LEU A 82 -9.28 -8.56 0.99
C LEU A 82 -10.13 -9.60 1.75
N ALA A 83 -9.66 -10.86 1.85
CA ALA A 83 -10.34 -11.92 2.58
C ALA A 83 -10.59 -11.55 4.06
N GLN A 84 -9.69 -10.80 4.67
CA GLN A 84 -9.76 -10.36 6.07
C GLN A 84 -10.02 -8.86 6.23
N PHE A 85 -10.30 -8.12 5.16
CA PHE A 85 -10.44 -6.66 5.18
C PHE A 85 -11.56 -6.19 6.12
N HIS A 86 -12.62 -6.99 6.27
CA HIS A 86 -13.73 -6.69 7.17
C HIS A 86 -13.35 -6.70 8.67
N HIS A 87 -12.18 -7.21 9.03
CA HIS A 87 -11.62 -7.12 10.38
C HIS A 87 -10.75 -5.86 10.60
N TRP A 88 -10.45 -5.10 9.53
CA TRP A 88 -9.68 -3.89 9.68
C TRP A 88 -10.53 -2.80 10.34
N ARG A 89 -9.92 -2.07 11.26
CA ARG A 89 -10.60 -0.96 11.91
C ARG A 89 -11.13 0.02 10.85
N ASP A 90 -12.41 0.31 10.95
CA ASP A 90 -13.11 1.28 10.08
C ASP A 90 -12.97 1.00 8.57
N TRP A 91 -12.94 -0.27 8.19
CA TRP A 91 -12.67 -0.73 6.83
C TRP A 91 -13.63 -0.15 5.76
N ARG A 92 -14.91 0.08 6.14
CA ARG A 92 -15.86 0.70 5.21
C ARG A 92 -15.51 2.15 4.92
N ASN A 93 -14.96 2.86 5.90
CA ASN A 93 -14.49 4.23 5.72
C ASN A 93 -13.23 4.27 4.86
N ILE A 94 -12.32 3.31 5.00
CA ILE A 94 -11.19 3.14 4.07
C ILE A 94 -11.69 3.08 2.63
N ALA A 95 -12.67 2.22 2.34
CA ALA A 95 -13.23 2.06 1.00
C ALA A 95 -13.98 3.31 0.48
N ARG A 96 -14.45 4.19 1.39
CA ARG A 96 -15.06 5.48 1.03
C ARG A 96 -14.06 6.60 0.87
N GLN A 97 -12.83 6.43 1.32
CA GLN A 97 -11.78 7.46 1.21
C GLN A 97 -10.94 7.31 -0.06
N VAL A 98 -10.65 6.08 -0.48
CA VAL A 98 -9.79 5.79 -1.62
C VAL A 98 -10.31 4.61 -2.44
N PRO A 99 -10.09 4.60 -3.77
CA PRO A 99 -10.29 3.39 -4.56
C PRO A 99 -9.36 2.27 -4.07
N ILE A 100 -9.79 1.03 -4.25
CA ILE A 100 -9.02 -0.15 -3.85
C ILE A 100 -8.65 -0.96 -5.09
N ALA A 101 -7.37 -1.31 -5.24
CA ALA A 101 -6.91 -2.28 -6.22
C ALA A 101 -6.42 -3.53 -5.51
N VAL A 102 -7.03 -4.66 -5.83
CA VAL A 102 -6.70 -5.96 -5.25
C VAL A 102 -5.90 -6.76 -6.26
N ILE A 103 -4.73 -7.21 -5.84
CA ILE A 103 -3.86 -8.07 -6.63
C ILE A 103 -4.20 -9.52 -6.31
N ALA A 104 -4.61 -10.27 -7.33
CA ALA A 104 -4.87 -11.70 -7.24
C ALA A 104 -3.63 -12.44 -6.72
N ARG A 105 -3.87 -13.43 -5.86
CA ARG A 105 -2.80 -14.22 -5.26
C ARG A 105 -3.19 -15.69 -5.27
N PRO A 106 -2.33 -16.59 -5.76
CA PRO A 106 -2.64 -18.02 -5.81
C PRO A 106 -3.08 -18.53 -4.44
N GLY A 107 -4.17 -19.29 -4.41
CA GLY A 107 -4.72 -19.90 -3.19
C GLY A 107 -5.60 -18.98 -2.33
N TYR A 108 -5.68 -17.67 -2.60
CA TYR A 108 -6.46 -16.73 -1.80
C TYR A 108 -7.70 -16.16 -2.51
N ASP A 109 -7.82 -16.36 -3.82
CA ASP A 109 -8.90 -15.73 -4.60
C ASP A 109 -10.30 -16.18 -4.16
N ALA A 110 -10.50 -17.47 -3.89
CA ALA A 110 -11.80 -18.00 -3.44
C ALA A 110 -12.22 -17.39 -2.10
N GLY A 111 -11.31 -17.36 -1.12
CA GLY A 111 -11.56 -16.74 0.19
C GLY A 111 -11.84 -15.24 0.10
N ALA A 112 -11.14 -14.55 -0.79
CA ALA A 112 -11.35 -13.12 -1.03
C ALA A 112 -12.76 -12.87 -1.61
N HIS A 113 -13.19 -13.67 -2.60
CA HIS A 113 -14.51 -13.54 -3.22
C HIS A 113 -15.66 -13.88 -2.24
N ALA A 114 -15.46 -14.82 -1.34
CA ALA A 114 -16.43 -15.23 -0.33
C ALA A 114 -16.47 -14.31 0.90
N SER A 115 -15.56 -13.32 1.00
CA SER A 115 -15.44 -12.49 2.20
C SER A 115 -16.61 -11.53 2.39
N PRO A 116 -16.97 -11.18 3.65
CA PRO A 116 -17.97 -10.14 3.93
C PRO A 116 -17.62 -8.79 3.30
N ALA A 117 -16.32 -8.47 3.22
CA ALA A 117 -15.86 -7.24 2.56
C ALA A 117 -16.19 -7.24 1.07
N MET A 118 -15.95 -8.35 0.38
CA MET A 118 -16.27 -8.46 -1.04
C MET A 118 -17.77 -8.45 -1.29
N SER A 119 -18.55 -9.10 -0.43
CA SER A 119 -20.01 -9.07 -0.49
C SER A 119 -20.56 -7.64 -0.43
N TRP A 120 -20.01 -6.82 0.45
CA TRP A 120 -20.37 -5.40 0.56
C TRP A 120 -19.88 -4.57 -0.64
N LEU A 121 -18.68 -4.85 -1.16
CA LEU A 121 -18.04 -4.13 -2.27
C LEU A 121 -18.50 -4.61 -3.66
N ARG A 122 -19.26 -5.67 -3.79
CA ARG A 122 -19.58 -6.31 -5.08
C ARG A 122 -20.12 -5.34 -6.15
N ARG A 123 -20.96 -4.39 -5.74
CA ARG A 123 -21.54 -3.36 -6.65
C ARG A 123 -20.53 -2.24 -6.99
N ALA A 124 -19.43 -2.16 -6.25
CA ALA A 124 -18.37 -1.19 -6.44
C ALA A 124 -17.23 -1.72 -7.32
N VAL A 125 -17.29 -2.99 -7.75
CA VAL A 125 -16.27 -3.60 -8.61
C VAL A 125 -16.29 -2.96 -9.99
N ARG A 126 -15.10 -2.58 -10.45
CA ARG A 126 -14.86 -2.01 -11.76
C ARG A 126 -14.13 -2.99 -12.65
N PRO A 127 -14.42 -3.02 -13.96
CA PRO A 127 -13.70 -3.88 -14.91
C PRO A 127 -12.20 -3.57 -14.93
N ALA A 128 -11.36 -4.59 -15.00
CA ALA A 128 -9.90 -4.44 -15.03
C ALA A 128 -9.42 -3.58 -16.23
N GLY A 129 -10.10 -3.63 -17.38
CA GLY A 129 -9.81 -2.77 -18.53
C GLY A 129 -10.01 -1.28 -18.28
N GLN A 130 -10.76 -0.91 -17.23
CA GLN A 130 -10.96 0.50 -16.83
C GLN A 130 -10.00 0.93 -15.72
N ALA A 131 -9.06 0.09 -15.31
CA ALA A 131 -8.21 0.34 -14.15
C ALA A 131 -7.43 1.66 -14.22
N LYS A 132 -7.03 2.13 -15.40
CA LYS A 132 -6.36 3.43 -15.57
C LYS A 132 -7.25 4.64 -15.28
N LYS A 133 -8.58 4.47 -15.27
CA LYS A 133 -9.56 5.53 -14.99
C LYS A 133 -9.90 5.68 -13.51
N TRP A 134 -9.13 5.04 -12.62
CA TRP A 134 -9.42 5.01 -11.18
C TRP A 134 -9.57 6.39 -10.53
N THR A 135 -8.91 7.41 -11.06
CA THR A 135 -8.99 8.79 -10.55
C THR A 135 -10.36 9.45 -10.76
N CYS A 136 -11.19 8.88 -11.65
CA CYS A 136 -12.54 9.37 -11.96
C CYS A 136 -13.64 8.51 -11.32
N TRP A 137 -13.31 7.50 -10.52
CA TRP A 137 -14.32 6.63 -9.95
C TRP A 137 -15.04 7.26 -8.77
N ARG A 138 -16.37 7.06 -8.71
CA ARG A 138 -17.15 7.31 -7.48
C ARG A 138 -16.82 6.23 -6.47
N LEU A 139 -16.56 6.64 -5.23
CA LEU A 139 -16.29 5.75 -4.11
C LEU A 139 -17.60 5.23 -3.47
N PRO A 140 -17.62 4.02 -2.93
CA PRO A 140 -16.52 3.06 -2.95
C PRO A 140 -16.27 2.50 -4.35
N ALA A 141 -15.02 2.14 -4.65
CA ALA A 141 -14.63 1.51 -5.91
C ALA A 141 -13.51 0.51 -5.70
N LEU A 142 -13.61 -0.63 -6.38
CA LEU A 142 -12.64 -1.72 -6.29
C LEU A 142 -12.35 -2.29 -7.67
N VAL A 143 -11.10 -2.61 -7.95
CA VAL A 143 -10.68 -3.36 -9.13
C VAL A 143 -9.87 -4.59 -8.74
N LEU A 144 -10.16 -5.71 -9.37
CA LEU A 144 -9.39 -6.95 -9.24
C LEU A 144 -8.38 -7.03 -10.38
N LEU A 145 -7.10 -7.07 -10.04
CA LEU A 145 -6.00 -7.16 -11.00
C LEU A 145 -5.36 -8.54 -10.93
N ARG A 146 -5.20 -9.16 -12.09
CA ARG A 146 -4.51 -10.44 -12.22
C ARG A 146 -3.19 -10.23 -12.93
N PHE A 147 -2.12 -10.72 -12.32
CA PHE A 147 -0.79 -10.75 -12.90
C PHE A 147 -0.27 -12.18 -12.90
N ARG A 148 0.82 -12.41 -13.63
CA ARG A 148 1.53 -13.69 -13.55
C ARG A 148 1.93 -13.93 -12.10
N PRO A 149 1.55 -15.06 -11.49
CA PRO A 149 1.88 -15.35 -10.10
C PRO A 149 3.39 -15.39 -9.88
N ASP A 150 3.85 -14.77 -8.81
CA ASP A 150 5.19 -14.98 -8.27
C ASP A 150 5.06 -16.01 -7.13
N PRO A 151 5.79 -17.16 -7.18
CA PRO A 151 5.70 -18.19 -6.15
C PRO A 151 6.38 -17.79 -4.85
N THR A 152 7.07 -16.66 -4.83
CA THR A 152 7.78 -16.16 -3.65
C THR A 152 6.79 -15.76 -2.56
N SER A 153 7.00 -16.26 -1.35
CA SER A 153 6.22 -15.84 -0.20
C SER A 153 7.11 -15.41 0.95
N ALA A 154 6.70 -14.37 1.66
CA ALA A 154 7.40 -13.90 2.85
C ALA A 154 7.50 -14.97 3.95
N THR A 155 6.55 -15.88 4.02
CA THR A 155 6.59 -17.03 4.95
C THR A 155 7.72 -17.98 4.59
N ARG A 156 7.86 -18.34 3.31
CA ARG A 156 8.96 -19.20 2.85
C ARG A 156 10.32 -18.55 3.05
N ILE A 157 10.45 -17.26 2.74
CA ILE A 157 11.71 -16.52 2.95
C ILE A 157 12.09 -16.53 4.42
N ARG A 158 11.15 -16.24 5.33
CA ARG A 158 11.42 -16.26 6.78
C ARG A 158 11.70 -17.66 7.33
N ALA A 159 11.09 -18.69 6.74
CA ALA A 159 11.40 -20.07 7.12
C ALA A 159 12.82 -20.50 6.70
N ALA A 160 13.28 -20.00 5.54
CA ALA A 160 14.63 -20.27 5.06
C ALA A 160 15.71 -19.51 5.86
N ASP A 161 15.41 -18.31 6.33
CA ASP A 161 16.31 -17.50 7.16
C ASP A 161 15.52 -16.79 8.28
N PRO A 162 15.29 -17.44 9.43
CA PRO A 162 14.60 -16.85 10.58
C PRO A 162 15.33 -15.64 11.16
N ALA A 163 16.64 -15.58 10.98
CA ALA A 163 17.49 -14.53 11.51
C ALA A 163 17.79 -13.41 10.48
N TRP A 164 17.08 -13.37 9.36
CA TRP A 164 17.28 -12.43 8.25
C TRP A 164 17.44 -10.96 8.69
N HIS A 165 16.81 -10.57 9.79
CA HIS A 165 16.86 -9.21 10.32
C HIS A 165 18.24 -8.83 10.84
N ARG A 166 19.09 -9.81 11.20
CA ARG A 166 20.48 -9.60 11.65
C ARG A 166 21.39 -9.10 10.51
N HIS A 167 20.99 -9.32 9.24
CA HIS A 167 21.70 -8.77 8.08
C HIS A 167 21.46 -7.26 7.89
N PHE A 168 20.63 -6.65 8.74
CA PHE A 168 20.31 -5.25 8.75
C PHE A 168 20.61 -4.66 10.13
N PRO A 169 21.89 -4.59 10.56
CA PRO A 169 22.24 -3.99 11.84
C PRO A 169 21.86 -2.50 11.81
N ASP A 170 21.36 -2.05 12.93
CA ASP A 170 20.88 -0.71 13.28
C ASP A 170 20.78 0.35 12.15
N ALA A 171 19.61 0.44 11.58
CA ALA A 171 19.27 1.53 10.66
C ALA A 171 19.04 2.88 11.38
N ARG A 172 19.53 3.05 12.61
CA ARG A 172 19.46 4.32 13.37
C ARG A 172 20.29 5.43 12.73
N ALA A 173 21.22 5.07 11.85
CA ALA A 173 22.17 5.99 11.22
C ALA A 173 21.77 6.47 9.81
N ILE A 174 20.62 6.08 9.28
CA ILE A 174 20.18 6.60 7.98
C ILE A 174 19.34 7.84 8.24
N PRO A 175 19.82 9.05 7.90
CA PRO A 175 19.03 10.26 8.04
C PRO A 175 17.71 10.08 7.29
N ILE A 176 16.62 10.44 7.95
CA ILE A 176 15.29 10.46 7.35
C ILE A 176 15.35 11.47 6.23
N SER A 177 15.53 11.00 5.00
CA SER A 177 15.42 11.88 3.84
C SER A 177 14.00 12.48 3.89
N THR A 178 13.93 13.74 4.24
CA THR A 178 12.73 14.53 4.01
C THR A 178 12.36 14.32 2.55
N PRO A 179 11.14 13.89 2.23
CA PRO A 179 10.72 13.85 0.85
C PRO A 179 10.91 15.27 0.31
N SER A 180 11.80 15.45 -0.65
CA SER A 180 11.83 16.66 -1.45
C SER A 180 10.42 16.80 -2.02
N VAL A 181 9.72 17.81 -1.59
CA VAL A 181 8.51 18.26 -2.29
C VAL A 181 9.00 18.59 -3.70
N PRO A 182 8.56 17.88 -4.74
CA PRO A 182 8.96 18.24 -6.09
C PRO A 182 8.60 19.71 -6.28
N SER A 183 9.59 20.52 -6.70
CA SER A 183 9.36 21.91 -7.05
C SER A 183 8.24 21.98 -8.08
N PRO A 184 7.27 22.89 -7.93
CA PRO A 184 6.22 23.03 -8.90
C PRO A 184 6.84 23.30 -10.28
N PRO A 185 6.30 22.70 -11.36
CA PRO A 185 6.75 23.05 -12.70
C PRO A 185 6.58 24.57 -12.91
N PRO A 186 7.46 25.22 -13.67
CA PRO A 186 7.36 26.64 -13.93
C PRO A 186 5.97 26.95 -14.49
N ARG A 187 5.35 28.00 -13.96
CA ARG A 187 4.12 28.52 -14.51
C ARG A 187 4.39 28.95 -15.95
N THR A 188 3.83 28.24 -16.90
CA THR A 188 3.74 28.74 -18.25
C THR A 188 2.70 29.85 -18.22
N ASP A 189 3.15 31.09 -18.11
CA ASP A 189 2.31 32.26 -18.33
C ASP A 189 1.83 32.21 -19.79
N LEU A 190 0.61 31.74 -19.98
CA LEU A 190 -0.11 32.00 -21.20
C LEU A 190 -0.57 33.46 -21.13
N LEU A 191 0.35 34.36 -21.48
CA LEU A 191 0.03 35.73 -21.87
C LEU A 191 -0.48 35.72 -23.32
N GLN A 192 -1.73 36.05 -23.44
CA GLN A 192 -2.36 36.90 -24.44
C GLN A 192 -1.94 36.76 -25.93
N SER A 193 -2.82 36.29 -26.73
CA SER A 193 -3.31 37.08 -27.90
C SER A 193 -4.71 36.61 -28.29
#